data_0e0b1d5a4e3c25fbd41d33a8aa2594d9
#
_entry.id   0e0b1d5a4e3c25fbd41d33a8aa2594d9
#
_cell.length_a   1.000
_cell.length_b   1.000
_cell.length_c   1.000
_cell.angle_alpha   90.00
_cell.angle_beta   90.00
_cell.angle_gamma   90.00
#
_symmetry.space_group_name_H-M   'P 1'
#
loop_
_entity.id
_entity.type
_entity.pdbx_description
1 polymer ?
#
loop_
_entity_poly.entity_id
_entity_poly.type
_entity_poly.pdbx_seq_one_letter_code
_entity_poly.pdbx_strand_id
1 'polypeptide(L)'
;MSLQINTILKSRTEINDLEWNQFIDDSPQYIIYAKSFYLDAVHPNWKALFCYNGDQILAVMPLCEKSLFCFKWITKPSWTQYLGVFFCPLQGKRHRYYYTLKTVLHSILDQLKGKMHIFNYNFVPSFQYHIPFLWQNYSVTPYHSYHLDIDSSLSEIYSNFSTSVTNHIKKANKQQLLIIENESIDGLANLLQAKNIIHKGENLSLIRLWENLSKEACCFNMYVTDHNQSNMYCGGAFVIDKESIIFLASATNPKFKKSGAVSFMVWNVIQKAQNMKNIKYIDFEGSMIAGIENYFRAFGSRAVVYYNIQKKNHLLSSLKFIADKSNLRII
;
A
#
# COMPACT_ATOMS: atom_id res chain seq x y z
N MET A 1 -33.24 -18.02 -3.89
CA MET A 1 -33.11 -17.18 -5.10
C MET A 1 -31.67 -17.24 -5.55
N SER A 2 -31.40 -17.48 -6.84
CA SER A 2 -30.07 -17.40 -7.44
C SER A 2 -29.64 -15.94 -7.47
N LEU A 3 -28.38 -15.68 -7.06
CA LEU A 3 -27.79 -14.34 -7.12
C LEU A 3 -27.52 -14.00 -8.60
N GLN A 4 -28.10 -12.91 -9.10
CA GLN A 4 -27.84 -12.45 -10.46
C GLN A 4 -26.96 -11.22 -10.40
N ILE A 5 -25.65 -11.39 -10.68
CA ILE A 5 -24.68 -10.31 -10.63
C ILE A 5 -24.59 -9.63 -11.99
N ASN A 6 -24.84 -8.32 -11.98
CA ASN A 6 -24.55 -7.44 -13.11
C ASN A 6 -23.26 -6.66 -12.81
N THR A 7 -22.21 -6.84 -13.62
CA THR A 7 -20.92 -6.15 -13.42
C THR A 7 -20.71 -5.11 -14.51
N ILE A 8 -20.59 -3.85 -14.10
CA ILE A 8 -20.48 -2.68 -14.96
C ILE A 8 -19.10 -2.03 -14.74
N LEU A 9 -18.40 -1.74 -15.83
CA LEU A 9 -17.18 -0.94 -15.81
C LEU A 9 -17.57 0.55 -15.88
N LYS A 10 -17.13 1.32 -14.91
CA LYS A 10 -17.26 2.79 -14.88
C LYS A 10 -15.90 3.45 -15.03
N SER A 11 -15.84 4.51 -15.82
CA SER A 11 -14.70 5.44 -15.89
C SER A 11 -14.67 6.34 -14.66
N ARG A 12 -13.52 6.97 -14.38
CA ARG A 12 -13.38 7.88 -13.24
C ARG A 12 -14.44 8.97 -13.21
N THR A 13 -14.82 9.52 -14.35
CA THR A 13 -15.81 10.61 -14.46
C THR A 13 -17.25 10.18 -14.17
N GLU A 14 -17.54 8.87 -14.19
CA GLU A 14 -18.84 8.30 -13.86
C GLU A 14 -18.95 7.87 -12.38
N ILE A 15 -17.88 8.02 -11.62
CA ILE A 15 -17.82 7.61 -10.22
C ILE A 15 -18.05 8.83 -9.32
N ASN A 16 -19.09 8.76 -8.49
CA ASN A 16 -19.35 9.74 -7.45
C ASN A 16 -18.42 9.51 -6.25
N ASP A 17 -17.67 10.52 -5.84
CA ASP A 17 -16.67 10.41 -4.77
C ASP A 17 -17.29 10.09 -3.41
N LEU A 18 -18.43 10.68 -3.08
CA LEU A 18 -19.07 10.45 -1.78
C LEU A 18 -19.56 9.00 -1.69
N GLU A 19 -20.25 8.50 -2.72
CA GLU A 19 -20.74 7.12 -2.77
C GLU A 19 -19.60 6.11 -2.78
N TRP A 20 -18.56 6.36 -3.58
CA TRP A 20 -17.38 5.52 -3.63
C TRP A 20 -16.65 5.46 -2.29
N ASN A 21 -16.34 6.61 -1.72
CA ASN A 21 -15.60 6.69 -0.48
C ASN A 21 -16.39 6.11 0.70
N GLN A 22 -17.71 6.30 0.74
CA GLN A 22 -18.57 5.66 1.74
C GLN A 22 -18.58 4.14 1.58
N PHE A 23 -18.67 3.61 0.35
CA PHE A 23 -18.62 2.18 0.10
C PHE A 23 -17.28 1.57 0.56
N ILE A 24 -16.16 2.25 0.28
CA ILE A 24 -14.84 1.83 0.74
C ILE A 24 -14.76 1.88 2.27
N ASP A 25 -15.31 2.92 2.90
CA ASP A 25 -15.33 3.06 4.36
C ASP A 25 -16.09 1.94 5.06
N ASP A 26 -17.19 1.49 4.48
CA ASP A 26 -18.04 0.44 5.04
C ASP A 26 -17.50 -0.98 4.73
N SER A 27 -16.56 -1.09 3.81
CA SER A 27 -16.03 -2.39 3.38
C SER A 27 -15.17 -3.05 4.46
N PRO A 28 -15.35 -4.37 4.74
CA PRO A 28 -14.41 -5.14 5.57
C PRO A 28 -12.98 -5.20 5.01
N GLN A 29 -12.80 -4.86 3.74
CA GLN A 29 -11.50 -4.77 3.07
C GLN A 29 -10.96 -3.33 3.03
N TYR A 30 -11.56 -2.43 3.80
CA TYR A 30 -11.14 -1.02 3.82
C TYR A 30 -9.61 -0.86 3.85
N ILE A 31 -9.13 0.06 3.06
CA ILE A 31 -7.77 0.60 3.06
C ILE A 31 -7.77 1.97 2.38
N ILE A 32 -7.03 2.93 2.90
CA ILE A 32 -6.97 4.30 2.38
C ILE A 32 -6.54 4.38 0.91
N TYR A 33 -5.75 3.42 0.42
CA TYR A 33 -5.31 3.34 -0.97
C TYR A 33 -6.45 3.27 -1.99
N ALA A 34 -7.64 2.80 -1.57
CA ALA A 34 -8.81 2.68 -2.41
C ALA A 34 -9.71 3.93 -2.40
N LYS A 35 -9.42 4.93 -1.56
CA LYS A 35 -10.18 6.19 -1.55
C LYS A 35 -9.98 6.95 -2.86
N SER A 36 -11.01 7.64 -3.34
CA SER A 36 -10.95 8.33 -4.64
C SER A 36 -9.83 9.36 -4.70
N PHE A 37 -9.65 10.17 -3.67
CA PHE A 37 -8.58 11.18 -3.60
C PHE A 37 -7.18 10.57 -3.66
N TYR A 38 -7.00 9.36 -3.11
CA TYR A 38 -5.74 8.62 -3.18
C TYR A 38 -5.49 8.10 -4.60
N LEU A 39 -6.48 7.42 -5.17
CA LEU A 39 -6.41 6.87 -6.52
C LEU A 39 -6.18 7.97 -7.57
N ASP A 40 -6.86 9.12 -7.44
CA ASP A 40 -6.68 10.28 -8.32
C ASP A 40 -5.25 10.82 -8.31
N ALA A 41 -4.58 10.77 -7.15
CA ALA A 41 -3.20 11.21 -7.05
C ALA A 41 -2.22 10.25 -7.73
N VAL A 42 -2.39 8.93 -7.54
CA VAL A 42 -1.43 7.93 -8.02
C VAL A 42 -1.76 7.39 -9.43
N HIS A 43 -3.02 7.48 -9.86
CA HIS A 43 -3.47 7.02 -11.17
C HIS A 43 -4.75 7.77 -11.62
N PRO A 44 -4.70 9.03 -12.09
CA PRO A 44 -5.87 9.91 -12.31
C PRO A 44 -6.96 9.32 -13.22
N ASN A 45 -6.61 8.44 -14.14
CA ASN A 45 -7.54 7.83 -15.11
C ASN A 45 -7.96 6.40 -14.68
N TRP A 46 -8.01 6.13 -13.37
CA TRP A 46 -8.50 4.84 -12.90
C TRP A 46 -9.96 4.61 -13.28
N LYS A 47 -10.33 3.35 -13.38
CA LYS A 47 -11.70 2.88 -13.63
C LYS A 47 -12.10 1.98 -12.49
N ALA A 48 -13.36 1.58 -12.41
CA ALA A 48 -13.77 0.56 -11.47
C ALA A 48 -14.84 -0.37 -12.04
N LEU A 49 -14.77 -1.64 -11.64
CA LEU A 49 -15.88 -2.58 -11.80
C LEU A 49 -16.81 -2.42 -10.61
N PHE A 50 -18.10 -2.32 -10.89
CA PHE A 50 -19.18 -2.31 -9.92
C PHE A 50 -20.02 -3.57 -10.10
N CYS A 51 -20.18 -4.36 -9.06
CA CYS A 51 -20.96 -5.58 -9.06
C CYS A 51 -22.28 -5.36 -8.34
N TYR A 52 -23.38 -5.40 -9.09
CA TYR A 52 -24.72 -5.16 -8.60
C TYR A 52 -25.52 -6.46 -8.45
N ASN A 53 -26.40 -6.50 -7.45
CA ASN A 53 -27.51 -7.45 -7.34
C ASN A 53 -28.80 -6.62 -7.26
N GLY A 54 -29.54 -6.51 -8.37
CA GLY A 54 -30.55 -5.46 -8.53
C GLY A 54 -29.88 -4.07 -8.43
N ASP A 55 -30.38 -3.22 -7.55
CA ASP A 55 -29.85 -1.86 -7.32
C ASP A 55 -28.72 -1.82 -6.26
N GLN A 56 -28.52 -2.92 -5.54
CA GLN A 56 -27.51 -2.97 -4.47
C GLN A 56 -26.12 -3.23 -5.02
N ILE A 57 -25.14 -2.39 -4.67
CA ILE A 57 -23.72 -2.65 -4.90
C ILE A 57 -23.24 -3.69 -3.89
N LEU A 58 -22.81 -4.86 -4.37
CA LEU A 58 -22.22 -5.91 -3.53
C LEU A 58 -20.69 -5.80 -3.44
N ALA A 59 -20.05 -5.36 -4.51
CA ALA A 59 -18.60 -5.18 -4.52
C ALA A 59 -18.17 -4.16 -5.56
N VAL A 60 -17.00 -3.57 -5.32
CA VAL A 60 -16.30 -2.72 -6.29
C VAL A 60 -14.84 -3.15 -6.40
N MET A 61 -14.23 -2.89 -7.56
CA MET A 61 -12.81 -3.15 -7.78
C MET A 61 -12.20 -2.01 -8.60
N PRO A 62 -11.28 -1.20 -8.02
CA PRO A 62 -10.58 -0.18 -8.78
C PRO A 62 -9.60 -0.83 -9.76
N LEU A 63 -9.51 -0.28 -10.96
CA LEU A 63 -8.65 -0.75 -12.05
C LEU A 63 -7.69 0.36 -12.46
N CYS A 64 -6.42 0.22 -12.10
CA CYS A 64 -5.32 1.09 -12.53
C CYS A 64 -4.72 0.54 -13.83
N GLU A 65 -5.41 0.82 -14.93
CA GLU A 65 -5.04 0.33 -16.26
C GLU A 65 -3.93 1.19 -16.87
N LYS A 66 -2.88 0.54 -17.36
CA LYS A 66 -1.86 1.14 -18.21
C LYS A 66 -1.86 0.44 -19.56
N SER A 67 -1.54 1.18 -20.63
CA SER A 67 -1.42 0.62 -21.98
C SER A 67 -0.22 1.20 -22.70
N LEU A 68 0.40 0.37 -23.52
CA LEU A 68 1.45 0.78 -24.48
C LEU A 68 1.23 -0.01 -25.76
N PHE A 69 0.94 0.69 -26.86
CA PHE A 69 0.50 0.08 -28.12
C PHE A 69 -0.72 -0.86 -27.88
N CYS A 70 -0.62 -2.12 -28.30
CA CYS A 70 -1.67 -3.12 -28.10
C CYS A 70 -1.64 -3.80 -26.71
N PHE A 71 -0.62 -3.55 -25.88
CA PHE A 71 -0.47 -4.19 -24.58
C PHE A 71 -1.21 -3.40 -23.50
N LYS A 72 -2.03 -4.11 -22.73
CA LYS A 72 -2.76 -3.56 -21.58
C LYS A 72 -2.40 -4.32 -20.31
N TRP A 73 -2.15 -3.61 -19.25
CA TRP A 73 -1.90 -4.21 -17.95
C TRP A 73 -2.62 -3.46 -16.83
N ILE A 74 -3.09 -4.21 -15.86
CA ILE A 74 -3.70 -3.71 -14.64
C ILE A 74 -2.75 -4.05 -13.50
N THR A 75 -2.11 -3.02 -12.94
CA THR A 75 -1.14 -3.18 -11.86
C THR A 75 -1.37 -2.13 -10.80
N LYS A 76 -1.03 -2.45 -9.55
CA LYS A 76 -1.06 -1.43 -8.51
C LYS A 76 -0.15 -0.27 -8.89
N PRO A 77 -0.58 0.99 -8.69
CA PRO A 77 0.27 2.15 -8.94
C PRO A 77 1.41 2.24 -7.93
N SER A 78 2.38 3.10 -8.19
CA SER A 78 3.41 3.48 -7.20
C SER A 78 2.73 4.04 -5.94
N TRP A 79 3.38 3.91 -4.80
CA TRP A 79 2.88 4.35 -3.50
C TRP A 79 1.60 3.64 -3.02
N THR A 80 1.30 2.48 -3.57
CA THR A 80 0.10 1.71 -3.24
C THR A 80 0.50 0.28 -2.93
N GLN A 81 0.40 -0.13 -1.67
CA GLN A 81 0.75 -1.49 -1.29
C GLN A 81 -0.35 -2.48 -1.62
N TYR A 82 -1.60 -2.12 -1.34
CA TYR A 82 -2.76 -3.00 -1.50
C TYR A 82 -3.82 -2.38 -2.40
N LEU A 83 -4.40 -3.20 -3.26
CA LEU A 83 -5.66 -2.98 -3.94
C LEU A 83 -6.34 -4.35 -4.12
N GLY A 84 -7.58 -4.34 -4.59
CA GLY A 84 -8.28 -5.60 -4.82
C GLY A 84 -9.77 -5.39 -4.98
N VAL A 85 -10.55 -6.36 -4.52
CA VAL A 85 -12.01 -6.31 -4.52
C VAL A 85 -12.47 -5.90 -3.12
N PHE A 86 -13.33 -4.91 -3.07
CA PHE A 86 -13.95 -4.39 -1.85
C PHE A 86 -15.42 -4.82 -1.85
N PHE A 87 -15.85 -5.50 -0.80
CA PHE A 87 -17.22 -5.96 -0.65
C PHE A 87 -18.01 -5.08 0.32
N CYS A 88 -19.32 -4.96 0.11
CA CYS A 88 -20.18 -4.48 1.18
C CYS A 88 -20.15 -5.48 2.37
N PRO A 89 -20.53 -5.08 3.58
CA PRO A 89 -20.69 -6.01 4.69
C PRO A 89 -21.74 -7.08 4.33
N LEU A 90 -21.28 -8.33 4.13
CA LEU A 90 -22.12 -9.45 3.78
C LEU A 90 -22.64 -10.14 5.05
N GLN A 91 -23.97 -10.26 5.17
CA GLN A 91 -24.62 -10.91 6.30
C GLN A 91 -25.14 -12.29 5.94
N GLY A 92 -25.42 -13.11 6.93
CA GLY A 92 -26.10 -14.39 6.79
C GLY A 92 -25.24 -15.61 7.06
N LYS A 93 -25.74 -16.78 6.68
CA LYS A 93 -25.06 -18.06 6.93
C LYS A 93 -23.75 -18.17 6.12
N ARG A 94 -22.74 -18.79 6.70
CA ARG A 94 -21.37 -18.90 6.11
C ARG A 94 -21.35 -19.44 4.68
N HIS A 95 -22.20 -20.44 4.34
CA HIS A 95 -22.27 -20.96 2.98
C HIS A 95 -22.77 -19.92 1.97
N ARG A 96 -23.73 -19.06 2.37
CA ARG A 96 -24.26 -17.98 1.53
C ARG A 96 -23.24 -16.87 1.35
N TYR A 97 -22.49 -16.56 2.39
CA TYR A 97 -21.34 -15.64 2.33
C TYR A 97 -20.35 -16.07 1.25
N TYR A 98 -19.84 -17.31 1.32
CA TYR A 98 -18.91 -17.82 0.30
C TYR A 98 -19.53 -17.96 -1.09
N TYR A 99 -20.81 -18.30 -1.18
CA TYR A 99 -21.52 -18.32 -2.47
C TYR A 99 -21.54 -16.92 -3.11
N THR A 100 -21.83 -15.86 -2.34
CA THR A 100 -21.79 -14.46 -2.81
C THR A 100 -20.39 -14.06 -3.26
N LEU A 101 -19.36 -14.28 -2.43
CA LEU A 101 -17.97 -14.01 -2.81
C LEU A 101 -17.62 -14.70 -4.13
N LYS A 102 -17.89 -15.99 -4.24
CA LYS A 102 -17.62 -16.78 -5.44
C LYS A 102 -18.29 -16.19 -6.66
N THR A 103 -19.59 -15.91 -6.58
CA THR A 103 -20.38 -15.42 -7.73
C THR A 103 -19.91 -14.04 -8.19
N VAL A 104 -19.66 -13.13 -7.26
CA VAL A 104 -19.13 -11.80 -7.57
C VAL A 104 -17.73 -11.89 -8.20
N LEU A 105 -16.83 -12.68 -7.62
CA LEU A 105 -15.48 -12.84 -8.15
C LEU A 105 -15.48 -13.45 -9.55
N HIS A 106 -16.34 -14.45 -9.84
CA HIS A 106 -16.48 -14.97 -11.20
C HIS A 106 -16.92 -13.88 -12.17
N SER A 107 -17.91 -13.06 -11.80
CA SER A 107 -18.40 -11.98 -12.66
C SER A 107 -17.30 -10.93 -12.94
N ILE A 108 -16.48 -10.57 -11.92
CA ILE A 108 -15.31 -9.70 -12.10
C ILE A 108 -14.30 -10.32 -13.06
N LEU A 109 -13.94 -11.59 -12.84
CA LEU A 109 -12.94 -12.30 -13.63
C LEU A 109 -13.37 -12.48 -15.09
N ASP A 110 -14.66 -12.68 -15.34
CA ASP A 110 -15.25 -12.73 -16.69
C ASP A 110 -15.14 -11.36 -17.38
N GLN A 111 -15.32 -10.25 -16.66
CA GLN A 111 -15.11 -8.92 -17.20
C GLN A 111 -13.63 -8.62 -17.54
N LEU A 112 -12.70 -9.22 -16.83
CA LEU A 112 -11.25 -9.04 -17.08
C LEU A 112 -10.71 -9.97 -18.16
N LYS A 113 -11.43 -11.07 -18.47
CA LYS A 113 -10.99 -12.09 -19.42
C LYS A 113 -10.77 -11.50 -20.83
N GLY A 114 -9.58 -11.72 -21.38
CA GLY A 114 -9.21 -11.25 -22.73
C GLY A 114 -8.98 -9.74 -22.87
N LYS A 115 -9.24 -8.94 -21.82
CA LYS A 115 -9.10 -7.48 -21.86
C LYS A 115 -7.75 -6.96 -21.41
N MET A 116 -6.93 -7.80 -20.79
CA MET A 116 -5.61 -7.45 -20.27
C MET A 116 -4.57 -8.53 -20.56
N HIS A 117 -3.31 -8.13 -20.63
CA HIS A 117 -2.17 -9.01 -20.83
C HIS A 117 -1.47 -9.35 -19.50
N ILE A 118 -1.51 -8.42 -18.56
CA ILE A 118 -0.98 -8.58 -17.21
C ILE A 118 -2.00 -8.06 -16.20
N PHE A 119 -2.22 -8.85 -15.15
CA PHE A 119 -2.86 -8.42 -13.92
C PHE A 119 -1.89 -8.65 -12.76
N ASN A 120 -1.70 -7.66 -11.88
CA ASN A 120 -0.82 -7.80 -10.72
C ASN A 120 -1.25 -6.87 -9.58
N TYR A 121 -2.01 -7.41 -8.63
CA TYR A 121 -2.41 -6.69 -7.41
C TYR A 121 -1.99 -7.46 -6.15
N ASN A 122 -1.65 -6.71 -5.12
CA ASN A 122 -1.60 -7.22 -3.76
C ASN A 122 -2.96 -6.96 -3.11
N PHE A 123 -3.62 -8.00 -2.66
CA PHE A 123 -4.90 -7.86 -1.97
C PHE A 123 -4.66 -7.55 -0.49
N VAL A 124 -5.58 -6.81 0.12
CA VAL A 124 -5.49 -6.47 1.54
C VAL A 124 -5.45 -7.73 2.43
N PRO A 125 -4.76 -7.70 3.57
CA PRO A 125 -4.64 -8.86 4.45
C PRO A 125 -5.99 -9.43 4.93
N SER A 126 -7.02 -8.61 5.03
CA SER A 126 -8.39 -9.04 5.43
C SER A 126 -9.12 -9.86 4.36
N PHE A 127 -8.65 -9.85 3.10
CA PHE A 127 -9.24 -10.64 2.03
C PHE A 127 -8.57 -12.02 1.92
N GLN A 128 -9.31 -13.10 2.27
CA GLN A 128 -8.75 -14.46 2.38
C GLN A 128 -9.36 -15.49 1.40
N TYR A 129 -10.27 -15.07 0.51
CA TYR A 129 -10.95 -16.00 -0.40
C TYR A 129 -10.44 -15.89 -1.84
N HIS A 130 -9.41 -16.65 -2.17
CA HIS A 130 -8.71 -16.56 -3.45
C HIS A 130 -9.01 -17.68 -4.45
N ILE A 131 -9.84 -18.67 -4.09
CA ILE A 131 -10.10 -19.87 -4.89
C ILE A 131 -10.57 -19.55 -6.32
N PRO A 132 -11.49 -18.59 -6.59
CA PRO A 132 -11.90 -18.26 -7.95
C PRO A 132 -10.77 -17.77 -8.86
N PHE A 133 -9.77 -17.10 -8.30
CA PHE A 133 -8.58 -16.69 -9.05
C PHE A 133 -7.73 -17.88 -9.49
N LEU A 134 -7.54 -18.87 -8.61
CA LEU A 134 -6.81 -20.12 -8.92
C LEU A 134 -7.51 -20.89 -10.04
N TRP A 135 -8.85 -21.00 -10.00
CA TRP A 135 -9.63 -21.67 -11.05
C TRP A 135 -9.52 -20.97 -12.42
N GLN A 136 -9.24 -19.69 -12.43
CA GLN A 136 -9.02 -18.90 -13.65
C GLN A 136 -7.53 -18.76 -14.02
N ASN A 137 -6.67 -19.63 -13.47
CA ASN A 137 -5.22 -19.66 -13.72
C ASN A 137 -4.48 -18.35 -13.34
N TYR A 138 -4.89 -17.70 -12.26
CA TYR A 138 -4.07 -16.69 -11.61
C TYR A 138 -3.13 -17.36 -10.62
N SER A 139 -1.90 -16.88 -10.51
CA SER A 139 -1.03 -17.20 -9.38
C SER A 139 -1.46 -16.43 -8.15
N VAL A 140 -1.47 -17.11 -7.01
CA VAL A 140 -1.77 -16.56 -5.69
C VAL A 140 -0.54 -16.82 -4.83
N THR A 141 0.24 -15.78 -4.53
CA THR A 141 1.51 -15.92 -3.82
C THR A 141 1.43 -15.18 -2.49
N PRO A 142 1.72 -15.84 -1.36
CA PRO A 142 1.75 -15.17 -0.07
C PRO A 142 2.97 -14.24 0.03
N TYR A 143 2.73 -13.01 0.48
CA TYR A 143 3.73 -12.02 0.85
C TYR A 143 3.50 -11.61 2.29
N HIS A 144 4.47 -10.92 2.89
CA HIS A 144 4.39 -10.51 4.29
C HIS A 144 4.55 -9.00 4.42
N SER A 145 3.63 -8.37 5.15
CA SER A 145 3.82 -7.08 5.79
C SER A 145 4.26 -7.25 7.23
N TYR A 146 4.63 -6.16 7.89
CA TYR A 146 5.03 -6.14 9.29
C TYR A 146 4.24 -5.06 10.02
N HIS A 147 3.45 -5.49 11.02
CA HIS A 147 2.68 -4.60 11.86
C HIS A 147 3.31 -4.51 13.25
N LEU A 148 3.58 -3.31 13.71
CA LEU A 148 4.01 -3.03 15.06
C LEU A 148 2.80 -2.58 15.87
N ASP A 149 2.30 -3.44 16.74
CA ASP A 149 1.18 -3.12 17.64
C ASP A 149 1.64 -2.08 18.67
N ILE A 150 0.78 -1.07 18.93
CA ILE A 150 1.10 0.07 19.80
C ILE A 150 0.08 0.27 20.94
N ASP A 151 -0.70 -0.74 21.25
CA ASP A 151 -1.68 -0.77 22.34
C ASP A 151 -1.05 -0.97 23.74
N SER A 152 0.21 -1.38 23.78
CA SER A 152 1.00 -1.51 25.02
C SER A 152 1.67 -0.20 25.42
N SER A 153 2.20 -0.13 26.63
CA SER A 153 2.95 1.04 27.10
C SER A 153 4.24 1.27 26.29
N LEU A 154 4.70 2.52 26.19
CA LEU A 154 5.95 2.86 25.51
C LEU A 154 7.16 2.05 26.06
N SER A 155 7.18 1.77 27.34
CA SER A 155 8.23 0.98 27.98
C SER A 155 8.21 -0.48 27.51
N GLU A 156 7.03 -1.09 27.36
CA GLU A 156 6.89 -2.44 26.85
C GLU A 156 7.26 -2.52 25.37
N ILE A 157 6.77 -1.60 24.54
CA ILE A 157 7.13 -1.53 23.12
C ILE A 157 8.66 -1.40 22.99
N TYR A 158 9.28 -0.48 23.73
CA TYR A 158 10.73 -0.27 23.70
C TYR A 158 11.52 -1.50 24.16
N SER A 159 11.02 -2.25 25.16
CA SER A 159 11.67 -3.47 25.67
C SER A 159 11.67 -4.61 24.65
N ASN A 160 10.72 -4.61 23.72
CA ASN A 160 10.62 -5.60 22.65
C ASN A 160 11.54 -5.27 21.45
N PHE A 161 12.19 -4.11 21.42
CA PHE A 161 13.15 -3.77 20.38
C PHE A 161 14.42 -4.60 20.52
N SER A 162 15.00 -4.96 19.38
CA SER A 162 16.34 -5.56 19.36
C SER A 162 17.40 -4.60 19.94
N THR A 163 18.48 -5.17 20.44
CA THR A 163 19.63 -4.39 20.92
C THR A 163 20.17 -3.42 19.85
N SER A 164 20.12 -3.81 18.57
CA SER A 164 20.54 -2.93 17.47
C SER A 164 19.68 -1.67 17.39
N VAL A 165 18.35 -1.80 17.43
CA VAL A 165 17.42 -0.67 17.37
C VAL A 165 17.59 0.25 18.57
N THR A 166 17.64 -0.31 19.78
CA THR A 166 17.86 0.50 21.00
C THR A 166 19.19 1.24 21.00
N ASN A 167 20.26 0.62 20.49
CA ASN A 167 21.57 1.28 20.35
C ASN A 167 21.53 2.40 19.29
N HIS A 168 20.78 2.22 18.19
CA HIS A 168 20.60 3.27 17.19
C HIS A 168 19.88 4.49 17.79
N ILE A 169 18.81 4.26 18.57
CA ILE A 169 18.07 5.34 19.24
C ILE A 169 18.97 6.07 20.25
N LYS A 170 19.69 5.32 21.10
CA LYS A 170 20.65 5.90 22.06
C LYS A 170 21.72 6.73 21.36
N LYS A 171 22.24 6.24 20.23
CA LYS A 171 23.24 6.95 19.44
C LYS A 171 22.71 8.27 18.88
N ALA A 172 21.49 8.27 18.33
CA ALA A 172 20.84 9.46 17.80
C ALA A 172 20.63 10.51 18.91
N ASN A 173 20.13 10.07 20.09
CA ASN A 173 20.00 10.95 21.26
C ASN A 173 21.33 11.53 21.72
N LYS A 174 22.42 10.73 21.76
CA LYS A 174 23.76 11.22 22.12
C LYS A 174 24.28 12.26 21.12
N GLN A 175 23.88 12.17 19.86
CA GLN A 175 24.19 13.15 18.81
C GLN A 175 23.26 14.37 18.85
N GLN A 176 22.32 14.42 19.78
CA GLN A 176 21.32 15.50 19.91
C GLN A 176 20.55 15.73 18.59
N LEU A 177 20.20 14.64 17.89
CA LEU A 177 19.40 14.75 16.68
C LEU A 177 17.98 15.21 17.03
N LEU A 178 17.40 16.03 16.15
CA LEU A 178 16.08 16.60 16.28
C LEU A 178 15.11 15.97 15.27
N ILE A 179 13.84 15.88 15.67
CA ILE A 179 12.72 15.59 14.77
C ILE A 179 12.08 16.90 14.37
N ILE A 180 11.89 17.06 13.07
CA ILE A 180 11.15 18.17 12.49
C ILE A 180 9.98 17.58 11.68
N GLU A 181 8.78 18.05 11.95
CA GLU A 181 7.63 17.87 11.07
C GLU A 181 7.54 19.06 10.11
N ASN A 182 7.27 18.80 8.85
CA ASN A 182 7.16 19.82 7.82
C ASN A 182 5.93 19.55 6.95
N GLU A 183 5.30 20.56 6.42
CA GLU A 183 4.19 20.40 5.49
C GLU A 183 4.65 19.87 4.13
N SER A 184 5.86 20.25 3.69
CA SER A 184 6.41 19.83 2.40
C SER A 184 7.04 18.43 2.46
N ILE A 185 6.77 17.62 1.43
CA ILE A 185 7.40 16.33 1.17
C ILE A 185 8.70 16.45 0.35
N ASP A 186 9.05 17.63 -0.14
CA ASP A 186 10.14 17.84 -1.10
C ASP A 186 11.49 17.32 -0.60
N GLY A 187 11.78 17.50 0.69
CA GLY A 187 13.02 17.00 1.30
C GLY A 187 13.17 15.48 1.16
N LEU A 188 12.10 14.72 1.40
CA LEU A 188 12.09 13.27 1.22
C LEU A 188 12.14 12.90 -0.27
N ALA A 189 11.36 13.56 -1.10
CA ALA A 189 11.33 13.32 -2.54
C ALA A 189 12.70 13.51 -3.18
N ASN A 190 13.42 14.56 -2.80
CA ASN A 190 14.80 14.81 -3.24
C ASN A 190 15.78 13.72 -2.76
N LEU A 191 15.66 13.25 -1.52
CA LEU A 191 16.48 12.14 -1.01
C LEU A 191 16.23 10.84 -1.75
N LEU A 192 14.97 10.51 -2.05
CA LEU A 192 14.56 9.31 -2.80
C LEU A 192 15.12 9.36 -4.23
N GLN A 193 15.02 10.50 -4.89
CA GLN A 193 15.52 10.70 -6.25
C GLN A 193 17.05 10.64 -6.30
N ALA A 194 17.74 11.29 -5.36
CA ALA A 194 19.21 11.30 -5.27
C ALA A 194 19.79 9.88 -5.07
N LYS A 195 19.02 8.97 -4.48
CA LYS A 195 19.39 7.56 -4.29
C LYS A 195 18.95 6.64 -5.46
N ASN A 196 18.38 7.19 -6.52
CA ASN A 196 17.77 6.43 -7.63
C ASN A 196 16.74 5.37 -7.16
N ILE A 197 16.07 5.62 -6.04
CA ILE A 197 14.99 4.76 -5.53
C ILE A 197 13.73 4.97 -6.36
N ILE A 198 13.50 6.22 -6.79
CA ILE A 198 12.35 6.61 -7.62
C ILE A 198 12.81 7.34 -8.88
N HIS A 199 11.99 7.24 -9.93
CA HIS A 199 12.16 8.00 -11.15
C HIS A 199 11.40 9.34 -11.10
N LYS A 200 11.68 10.24 -12.04
CA LYS A 200 11.04 11.57 -12.08
C LYS A 200 9.51 11.52 -12.06
N GLY A 201 8.90 10.56 -12.77
CA GLY A 201 7.44 10.39 -12.78
C GLY A 201 6.85 9.94 -11.43
N GLU A 202 7.57 9.10 -10.70
CA GLU A 202 7.17 8.65 -9.36
C GLU A 202 7.33 9.77 -8.33
N ASN A 203 8.33 10.65 -8.49
CA ASN A 203 8.49 11.84 -7.66
C ASN A 203 7.28 12.78 -7.80
N LEU A 204 6.85 13.06 -9.03
CA LEU A 204 5.67 13.89 -9.29
C LEU A 204 4.38 13.25 -8.72
N SER A 205 4.25 11.92 -8.77
CA SER A 205 3.09 11.24 -8.19
C SER A 205 3.12 11.28 -6.66
N LEU A 206 4.30 11.23 -6.03
CA LEU A 206 4.45 11.38 -4.59
C LEU A 206 4.02 12.77 -4.13
N ILE A 207 4.44 13.82 -4.83
CA ILE A 207 4.07 15.21 -4.50
C ILE A 207 2.55 15.38 -4.59
N ARG A 208 1.92 14.95 -5.69
CA ARG A 208 0.45 15.01 -5.83
C ARG A 208 -0.27 14.21 -4.75
N LEU A 209 0.23 13.03 -4.44
CA LEU A 209 -0.34 12.20 -3.38
C LEU A 209 -0.27 12.94 -2.04
N TRP A 210 0.87 13.56 -1.75
CA TRP A 210 1.06 14.30 -0.52
C TRP A 210 0.11 15.49 -0.40
N GLU A 211 -0.07 16.25 -1.47
CA GLU A 211 -1.03 17.35 -1.54
C GLU A 211 -2.47 16.90 -1.26
N ASN A 212 -2.89 15.76 -1.85
CA ASN A 212 -4.22 15.22 -1.62
C ASN A 212 -4.40 14.68 -0.20
N LEU A 213 -3.43 13.95 0.32
CA LEU A 213 -3.44 13.44 1.70
C LEU A 213 -3.44 14.58 2.73
N SER A 214 -2.73 15.67 2.47
CA SER A 214 -2.69 16.85 3.34
C SER A 214 -4.05 17.58 3.39
N LYS A 215 -4.77 17.66 2.26
CA LYS A 215 -6.13 18.23 2.22
C LYS A 215 -7.11 17.41 3.08
N GLU A 216 -6.92 16.10 3.14
CA GLU A 216 -7.74 15.19 3.96
C GLU A 216 -7.22 15.07 5.41
N ALA A 217 -6.15 15.80 5.77
CA ALA A 217 -5.51 15.77 7.08
C ALA A 217 -5.13 14.35 7.54
N CYS A 218 -4.78 13.46 6.59
CA CYS A 218 -4.49 12.05 6.85
C CYS A 218 -3.03 11.67 6.57
N CYS A 219 -2.09 12.62 6.71
CA CYS A 219 -0.66 12.34 6.60
C CYS A 219 0.17 13.27 7.49
N PHE A 220 1.40 12.85 7.73
CA PHE A 220 2.47 13.67 8.30
C PHE A 220 3.82 13.13 7.82
N ASN A 221 4.82 14.01 7.80
CA ASN A 221 6.21 13.59 7.57
C ASN A 221 7.06 13.87 8.81
N MET A 222 8.19 13.20 8.90
CA MET A 222 9.22 13.50 9.89
C MET A 222 10.58 13.54 9.21
N TYR A 223 11.35 14.56 9.53
CA TYR A 223 12.76 14.67 9.18
C TYR A 223 13.62 14.62 10.43
N VAL A 224 14.75 13.94 10.32
CA VAL A 224 15.78 13.93 11.36
C VAL A 224 16.91 14.82 10.93
N THR A 225 17.28 15.81 11.77
CA THR A 225 18.30 16.78 11.49
C THR A 225 19.32 16.86 12.64
N ASP A 226 20.45 17.53 12.42
CA ASP A 226 21.32 17.99 13.50
C ASP A 226 20.68 19.15 14.28
N HIS A 227 21.29 19.50 15.40
CA HIS A 227 20.81 20.56 16.28
C HIS A 227 20.64 21.91 15.56
N ASN A 228 21.50 22.21 14.60
CA ASN A 228 21.48 23.48 13.84
C ASN A 228 20.55 23.40 12.61
N GLN A 229 19.89 22.27 12.37
CA GLN A 229 19.04 22.00 11.21
C GLN A 229 19.76 22.19 9.85
N SER A 230 21.09 22.14 9.87
CA SER A 230 21.93 22.33 8.68
C SER A 230 22.03 21.04 7.84
N ASN A 231 21.84 19.89 8.45
CA ASN A 231 21.98 18.61 7.80
C ASN A 231 20.73 17.73 8.03
N MET A 232 20.12 17.28 6.94
CA MET A 232 19.06 16.27 6.99
C MET A 232 19.71 14.88 6.98
N TYR A 233 19.44 14.08 8.01
CA TYR A 233 19.93 12.72 8.20
C TYR A 233 19.03 11.69 7.50
N CYS A 234 17.73 11.82 7.66
CA CYS A 234 16.72 11.02 6.97
C CYS A 234 15.38 11.75 6.96
N GLY A 235 14.47 11.26 6.12
CA GLY A 235 13.08 11.68 6.11
C GLY A 235 12.17 10.47 5.95
N GLY A 236 10.94 10.59 6.45
CA GLY A 236 9.88 9.60 6.32
C GLY A 236 8.51 10.24 6.09
N ALA A 237 7.69 9.56 5.30
CA ALA A 237 6.31 9.91 5.02
C ALA A 237 5.37 8.86 5.62
N PHE A 238 4.35 9.31 6.32
CA PHE A 238 3.41 8.48 7.06
C PHE A 238 1.98 8.85 6.69
N VAL A 239 1.15 7.84 6.45
CA VAL A 239 -0.27 8.02 6.15
C VAL A 239 -1.09 7.49 7.31
N ILE A 240 -2.04 8.29 7.77
CA ILE A 240 -2.97 7.94 8.84
C ILE A 240 -4.15 7.24 8.20
N ASP A 241 -4.34 5.98 8.53
CA ASP A 241 -5.48 5.18 8.14
C ASP A 241 -6.44 5.00 9.34
N LYS A 242 -7.57 4.29 9.21
CA LYS A 242 -8.57 4.16 10.28
C LYS A 242 -7.98 3.69 11.62
N GLU A 243 -7.14 2.66 11.57
CA GLU A 243 -6.60 1.99 12.76
C GLU A 243 -5.08 1.87 12.73
N SER A 244 -4.42 2.43 11.71
CA SER A 244 -2.99 2.29 11.52
C SER A 244 -2.31 3.57 11.04
N ILE A 245 -1.02 3.62 11.26
CA ILE A 245 -0.12 4.53 10.53
C ILE A 245 0.66 3.69 9.53
N ILE A 246 0.53 4.02 8.26
CA ILE A 246 1.27 3.38 7.17
C ILE A 246 2.60 4.11 7.01
N PHE A 247 3.70 3.37 7.05
CA PHE A 247 5.04 3.87 6.76
C PHE A 247 5.29 3.88 5.25
N LEU A 248 4.71 4.87 4.56
CA LEU A 248 4.64 4.93 3.11
C LEU A 248 6.03 4.97 2.43
N ALA A 249 6.96 5.76 2.94
CA ALA A 249 8.28 5.91 2.35
C ALA A 249 9.30 6.45 3.35
N SER A 250 10.56 6.11 3.16
CA SER A 250 11.67 6.75 3.85
C SER A 250 12.95 6.76 3.02
N ALA A 251 13.79 7.76 3.28
CA ALA A 251 15.14 7.81 2.73
C ALA A 251 16.14 8.34 3.74
N THR A 252 17.32 7.74 3.73
CA THR A 252 18.47 8.18 4.56
C THR A 252 19.50 8.87 3.69
N ASN A 253 20.00 10.00 4.12
CA ASN A 253 21.14 10.64 3.48
C ASN A 253 22.37 9.72 3.58
N PRO A 254 23.02 9.36 2.46
CA PRO A 254 24.14 8.42 2.45
C PRO A 254 25.29 8.82 3.39
N LYS A 255 25.51 10.11 3.58
CA LYS A 255 26.55 10.64 4.50
C LYS A 255 26.32 10.25 5.95
N PHE A 256 25.06 10.04 6.36
CA PHE A 256 24.66 9.79 7.74
C PHE A 256 24.06 8.39 7.97
N LYS A 257 24.30 7.44 7.06
CA LYS A 257 23.72 6.08 7.07
C LYS A 257 23.91 5.33 8.39
N LYS A 258 24.99 5.61 9.13
CA LYS A 258 25.32 4.94 10.41
C LYS A 258 24.91 5.73 11.65
N SER A 259 24.11 6.78 11.52
CA SER A 259 23.72 7.67 12.64
C SER A 259 22.70 7.08 13.60
N GLY A 260 21.88 6.12 13.14
CA GLY A 260 20.70 5.62 13.86
C GLY A 260 19.45 6.47 13.65
N ALA A 261 19.50 7.48 12.77
CA ALA A 261 18.43 8.45 12.56
C ALA A 261 17.07 7.81 12.18
N VAL A 262 17.05 6.77 11.33
CA VAL A 262 15.78 6.12 10.94
C VAL A 262 15.14 5.42 12.15
N SER A 263 15.91 4.72 12.98
CA SER A 263 15.36 4.07 14.18
C SER A 263 14.86 5.11 15.18
N PHE A 264 15.53 6.24 15.29
CA PHE A 264 15.10 7.37 16.11
C PHE A 264 13.80 7.99 15.57
N MET A 265 13.67 8.17 14.26
CA MET A 265 12.43 8.64 13.61
C MET A 265 11.27 7.68 13.89
N VAL A 266 11.45 6.39 13.66
CA VAL A 266 10.38 5.38 13.90
C VAL A 266 9.95 5.38 15.37
N TRP A 267 10.89 5.52 16.31
CA TRP A 267 10.56 5.64 17.74
C TRP A 267 9.69 6.88 18.03
N ASN A 268 9.97 8.00 17.41
CA ASN A 268 9.15 9.21 17.55
C ASN A 268 7.77 9.06 16.89
N VAL A 269 7.67 8.33 15.77
CA VAL A 269 6.36 7.97 15.18
C VAL A 269 5.53 7.12 16.14
N ILE A 270 6.14 6.14 16.82
CA ILE A 270 5.44 5.31 17.82
C ILE A 270 4.91 6.19 18.97
N GLN A 271 5.74 7.09 19.49
CA GLN A 271 5.32 8.02 20.55
C GLN A 271 4.16 8.94 20.10
N LYS A 272 4.24 9.44 18.85
CA LYS A 272 3.16 10.25 18.25
C LYS A 272 1.88 9.43 18.08
N ALA A 273 1.99 8.21 17.57
CA ALA A 273 0.88 7.31 17.29
C ALA A 273 0.08 6.94 18.55
N GLN A 274 0.74 6.75 19.69
CA GLN A 274 0.06 6.48 20.98
C GLN A 274 -0.82 7.63 21.46
N ASN A 275 -0.57 8.86 21.01
CA ASN A 275 -1.40 10.02 21.32
C ASN A 275 -2.55 10.22 20.32
N MET A 276 -2.62 9.39 19.29
CA MET A 276 -3.69 9.45 18.28
C MET A 276 -4.83 8.50 18.65
N LYS A 277 -6.07 9.00 18.54
CA LYS A 277 -7.25 8.16 18.76
C LYS A 277 -7.35 7.09 17.66
N ASN A 278 -7.77 5.88 18.06
CA ASN A 278 -8.07 4.74 17.19
C ASN A 278 -6.87 4.08 16.49
N ILE A 279 -5.65 4.59 16.61
CA ILE A 279 -4.48 3.94 16.02
C ILE A 279 -4.07 2.76 16.92
N LYS A 280 -4.00 1.56 16.31
CA LYS A 280 -3.68 0.30 16.98
C LYS A 280 -2.30 -0.22 16.61
N TYR A 281 -1.84 0.06 15.39
CA TYR A 281 -0.54 -0.43 14.90
C TYR A 281 0.08 0.50 13.85
N ILE A 282 1.38 0.31 13.63
CA ILE A 282 2.11 0.89 12.51
C ILE A 282 2.33 -0.21 11.48
N ASP A 283 1.88 0.01 10.22
CA ASP A 283 2.14 -0.87 9.08
C ASP A 283 3.41 -0.42 8.36
N PHE A 284 4.42 -1.26 8.38
CA PHE A 284 5.67 -1.02 7.64
C PHE A 284 5.58 -1.36 6.14
N GLU A 285 4.38 -1.70 5.64
CA GLU A 285 4.11 -2.18 4.27
C GLU A 285 4.90 -3.43 3.87
N GLY A 286 5.79 -3.89 4.71
CA GLY A 286 6.58 -5.08 4.53
C GLY A 286 7.59 -4.99 3.39
N SER A 287 8.42 -6.01 3.31
CA SER A 287 9.35 -6.19 2.19
C SER A 287 9.75 -7.65 2.07
N MET A 288 9.81 -8.14 0.84
CA MET A 288 10.40 -9.45 0.52
C MET A 288 11.95 -9.39 0.45
N ILE A 289 12.56 -8.23 0.72
CA ILE A 289 14.02 -8.03 0.77
C ILE A 289 14.49 -8.32 2.20
N ALA A 290 15.32 -9.36 2.37
CA ALA A 290 15.77 -9.84 3.68
C ALA A 290 16.35 -8.75 4.61
N GLY A 291 17.09 -7.78 4.06
CA GLY A 291 17.64 -6.68 4.87
C GLY A 291 16.60 -5.72 5.42
N ILE A 292 15.51 -5.49 4.67
CA ILE A 292 14.41 -4.62 5.08
C ILE A 292 13.51 -5.39 6.07
N GLU A 293 13.22 -6.66 5.80
CA GLU A 293 12.50 -7.54 6.70
C GLU A 293 13.15 -7.59 8.08
N ASN A 294 14.44 -7.87 8.13
CA ASN A 294 15.21 -7.90 9.38
C ASN A 294 15.11 -6.58 10.16
N TYR A 295 15.08 -5.45 9.45
CA TYR A 295 14.96 -4.14 10.05
C TYR A 295 13.57 -3.94 10.70
N PHE A 296 12.48 -4.28 9.99
CA PHE A 296 11.12 -4.17 10.54
C PHE A 296 10.90 -5.11 11.73
N ARG A 297 11.32 -6.37 11.61
CA ARG A 297 11.24 -7.35 12.68
C ARG A 297 12.02 -6.93 13.93
N ALA A 298 13.11 -6.19 13.75
CA ALA A 298 13.92 -5.71 14.86
C ALA A 298 13.21 -4.72 15.81
N PHE A 299 12.08 -4.14 15.39
CA PHE A 299 11.19 -3.34 16.25
C PHE A 299 10.18 -4.18 17.03
N GLY A 300 10.23 -5.51 16.96
CA GLY A 300 9.24 -6.38 17.60
C GLY A 300 7.93 -6.49 16.82
N SER A 301 7.90 -6.09 15.55
CA SER A 301 6.69 -6.19 14.71
C SER A 301 6.35 -7.64 14.38
N ARG A 302 5.06 -7.93 14.23
CA ARG A 302 4.54 -9.23 13.79
C ARG A 302 4.39 -9.29 12.27
N ALA A 303 4.65 -10.45 11.69
CA ALA A 303 4.40 -10.68 10.27
C ALA A 303 2.90 -10.85 10.01
N VAL A 304 2.40 -10.19 8.95
CA VAL A 304 1.01 -10.25 8.48
C VAL A 304 0.98 -10.70 7.03
N VAL A 305 0.33 -11.81 6.75
CA VAL A 305 0.25 -12.38 5.40
C VAL A 305 -0.77 -11.62 4.58
N TYR A 306 -0.39 -11.28 3.36
CA TYR A 306 -1.28 -10.83 2.29
C TYR A 306 -0.95 -11.59 0.99
N TYR A 307 -1.81 -11.48 -0.02
CA TYR A 307 -1.62 -12.27 -1.23
C TYR A 307 -1.42 -11.39 -2.46
N ASN A 308 -0.37 -11.67 -3.20
CA ASN A 308 -0.18 -11.16 -4.55
C ASN A 308 -0.96 -12.03 -5.52
N ILE A 309 -1.89 -11.42 -6.26
CA ILE A 309 -2.70 -12.07 -7.29
C ILE A 309 -2.16 -11.61 -8.64
N GLN A 310 -1.67 -12.56 -9.42
CA GLN A 310 -1.03 -12.25 -10.70
C GLN A 310 -1.53 -13.17 -11.82
N LYS A 311 -1.72 -12.57 -13.01
CA LYS A 311 -1.89 -13.30 -14.26
C LYS A 311 -1.07 -12.64 -15.36
N LYS A 312 -0.35 -13.46 -16.13
CA LYS A 312 0.39 -13.03 -17.33
C LYS A 312 -0.10 -13.84 -18.52
N ASN A 313 -0.30 -13.19 -19.66
CA ASN A 313 -0.61 -13.90 -20.90
C ASN A 313 0.65 -14.70 -21.34
N HIS A 314 0.44 -15.94 -21.79
CA HIS A 314 1.53 -16.85 -22.22
C HIS A 314 2.44 -16.26 -23.31
N LEU A 315 1.90 -15.43 -24.21
CA LEU A 315 2.68 -14.71 -25.22
C LEU A 315 3.76 -13.78 -24.63
N LEU A 316 3.47 -13.12 -23.49
CA LEU A 316 4.44 -12.25 -22.81
C LEU A 316 5.47 -13.02 -22.00
N SER A 317 5.13 -14.21 -21.49
CA SER A 317 6.11 -15.07 -20.85
C SER A 317 7.16 -15.59 -21.84
N SER A 318 6.75 -15.88 -23.07
CA SER A 318 7.64 -16.27 -24.16
C SER A 318 8.52 -15.12 -24.65
N LEU A 319 7.99 -13.91 -24.75
CA LEU A 319 8.75 -12.71 -25.11
C LEU A 319 9.79 -12.32 -24.04
N LYS A 320 9.46 -12.46 -22.76
CA LYS A 320 10.41 -12.24 -21.68
C LYS A 320 11.55 -13.26 -21.70
N PHE A 321 11.26 -14.52 -21.99
CA PHE A 321 12.27 -15.58 -22.16
C PHE A 321 13.22 -15.28 -23.33
N ILE A 322 12.72 -14.69 -24.42
CA ILE A 322 13.53 -14.26 -25.57
C ILE A 322 14.35 -13.01 -25.23
N ALA A 323 13.76 -12.04 -24.52
CA ALA A 323 14.44 -10.83 -24.09
C ALA A 323 15.53 -11.08 -23.04
N ASP A 324 15.30 -11.97 -22.09
CA ASP A 324 16.31 -12.39 -21.11
C ASP A 324 17.48 -13.12 -21.77
N LYS A 325 17.24 -13.87 -22.86
CA LYS A 325 18.30 -14.47 -23.69
C LYS A 325 19.05 -13.47 -24.57
N SER A 326 18.43 -12.34 -24.93
CA SER A 326 19.02 -11.33 -25.82
C SER A 326 19.61 -10.12 -25.09
N ASN A 327 19.72 -10.13 -23.75
CA ASN A 327 20.13 -8.98 -22.92
C ASN A 327 19.29 -7.70 -23.13
N LEU A 328 18.11 -7.80 -23.74
CA LEU A 328 17.17 -6.70 -23.88
C LEU A 328 16.30 -6.61 -22.60
N ARG A 329 16.51 -5.57 -21.79
CA ARG A 329 15.62 -5.24 -20.67
C ARG A 329 14.25 -4.82 -21.22
N ILE A 330 13.29 -5.72 -21.21
CA ILE A 330 11.86 -5.39 -21.34
C ILE A 330 11.35 -5.16 -19.91
N ILE A 331 10.82 -3.98 -19.70
CA ILE A 331 10.31 -3.38 -18.46
C ILE A 331 9.35 -4.31 -17.69
#